data_cf9913c019bc5836cce6ab521fd2f3d3
#
_entry.id   cf9913c019bc5836cce6ab521fd2f3d3
#
_cell.length_a   1.000
_cell.length_b   1.000
_cell.length_c   1.000
_cell.angle_alpha   90.00
_cell.angle_beta   90.00
_cell.angle_gamma   90.00
#
_symmetry.space_group_name_H-M   'P 1'
#
loop_
_entity.id
_entity.type
_entity.pdbx_description
1 polymer ?
#
loop_
_entity_poly.entity_id
_entity_poly.type
_entity_poly.pdbx_seq_one_letter_code
_entity_poly.pdbx_strand_id
1 'polypeptide(L)'
;MDLALKVLATDVALDIGTANCRLATAQRGILFNEPTVVAIDTNSGDVVEVGFGALDSVGRTSRHVVVFRPFAQGTTVDFDVTARLISGLFDRAGISKMSRARVVMSVPSLATAIERRALRQAAIQAGAREVSLVEAPIAAAIGLGMPVQDPVGSAVTILGAGASEAALISLGGIVTGSGRRHGGNDLDAAIASLLRQRHGVVVAPGIIEVLKWNLASALGHTHGSSEVVSARMVDSGDPVEVEVGADLVNLALTDVLNSTIKMVQDCLSDAPPDLSQDVSAGGLTLVGGHARLSDFAELIATGTGIEVNVADDADLVIIQGLQLCLAEMSSLHALLRNVDR
;
A
#
# COMPACT_ATOMS: atom_id res chain seq x y z
N MET A 1 2.50 -39.31 16.98
CA MET A 1 3.57 -38.65 16.23
C MET A 1 3.05 -37.61 15.25
N ASP A 2 1.75 -37.59 14.90
CA ASP A 2 1.17 -36.63 13.94
C ASP A 2 0.73 -35.29 14.52
N LEU A 3 0.52 -35.16 15.83
CA LEU A 3 0.07 -33.91 16.45
C LEU A 3 1.22 -32.87 16.59
N ALA A 4 2.46 -33.35 16.77
CA ALA A 4 3.63 -32.48 16.91
C ALA A 4 4.09 -31.85 15.58
N LEU A 5 3.79 -32.49 14.44
CA LEU A 5 4.14 -31.97 13.10
C LEU A 5 3.16 -30.91 12.60
N LYS A 6 1.92 -30.89 13.09
CA LYS A 6 0.91 -29.86 12.74
C LYS A 6 1.18 -28.49 13.41
N VAL A 7 2.01 -28.46 14.45
CA VAL A 7 2.40 -27.21 15.14
C VAL A 7 3.49 -26.42 14.40
N LEU A 8 4.14 -27.01 13.39
CA LEU A 8 5.33 -26.47 12.74
C LEU A 8 5.09 -25.73 11.41
N ALA A 9 3.91 -25.81 10.82
CA ALA A 9 3.61 -25.13 9.55
C ALA A 9 2.63 -23.97 9.81
N THR A 10 3.15 -22.78 10.09
CA THR A 10 2.35 -21.57 10.18
C THR A 10 2.22 -20.96 8.80
N ASP A 11 1.03 -21.01 8.21
CA ASP A 11 0.75 -20.31 6.96
C ASP A 11 0.61 -18.80 7.22
N VAL A 12 1.12 -17.98 6.31
CA VAL A 12 1.32 -16.54 6.48
C VAL A 12 0.67 -15.77 5.35
N ALA A 13 -0.09 -14.75 5.68
CA ALA A 13 -0.47 -13.69 4.77
C ALA A 13 0.50 -12.52 4.91
N LEU A 14 0.98 -11.98 3.80
CA LEU A 14 1.95 -10.90 3.77
C LEU A 14 1.55 -9.84 2.74
N ASP A 15 1.28 -8.64 3.19
CA ASP A 15 1.06 -7.46 2.36
C ASP A 15 2.24 -6.51 2.54
N ILE A 16 3.02 -6.29 1.47
CA ILE A 16 4.16 -5.38 1.50
C ILE A 16 3.89 -4.21 0.57
N GLY A 17 3.45 -3.10 1.16
CA GLY A 17 3.25 -1.85 0.46
C GLY A 17 4.48 -0.93 0.53
N THR A 18 4.41 0.18 -0.20
CA THR A 18 5.49 1.20 -0.23
C THR A 18 5.71 1.86 1.14
N ALA A 19 4.65 2.16 1.89
CA ALA A 19 4.75 2.79 3.21
C ALA A 19 4.77 1.78 4.35
N ASN A 20 3.86 0.80 4.33
CA ASN A 20 3.67 -0.16 5.42
C ASN A 20 3.70 -1.60 4.89
N CYS A 21 4.19 -2.49 5.75
CA CYS A 21 4.10 -3.93 5.56
C CYS A 21 3.25 -4.55 6.67
N ARG A 22 2.48 -5.57 6.31
CA ARG A 22 1.57 -6.26 7.22
C ARG A 22 1.76 -7.74 7.12
N LEU A 23 1.73 -8.40 8.28
CA LEU A 23 1.81 -9.86 8.39
C LEU A 23 0.66 -10.37 9.24
N ALA A 24 -0.04 -11.37 8.71
CA ALA A 24 -1.13 -12.04 9.42
C ALA A 24 -0.98 -13.57 9.35
N THR A 25 -1.62 -14.26 10.27
CA THR A 25 -1.78 -15.72 10.24
C THR A 25 -3.25 -16.08 10.41
N ALA A 26 -3.66 -17.26 9.94
CA ALA A 26 -5.06 -17.70 10.07
C ALA A 26 -5.50 -17.81 11.53
N GLN A 27 -4.60 -18.17 12.46
CA GLN A 27 -4.93 -18.44 13.87
C GLN A 27 -4.83 -17.20 14.76
N ARG A 28 -3.91 -16.27 14.46
CA ARG A 28 -3.57 -15.15 15.35
C ARG A 28 -4.00 -13.79 14.80
N GLY A 29 -4.58 -13.74 13.61
CA GLY A 29 -4.94 -12.49 12.97
C GLY A 29 -3.73 -11.69 12.47
N ILE A 30 -3.87 -10.38 12.36
CA ILE A 30 -2.81 -9.44 11.97
C ILE A 30 -1.84 -9.31 13.14
N LEU A 31 -0.58 -9.68 12.91
CA LEU A 31 0.49 -9.64 13.90
C LEU A 31 1.26 -8.33 13.83
N PHE A 32 1.48 -7.81 12.63
CA PHE A 32 2.23 -6.59 12.37
C PHE A 32 1.52 -5.70 11.35
N ASN A 33 1.55 -4.40 11.61
CA ASN A 33 1.25 -3.33 10.67
C ASN A 33 2.31 -2.26 10.93
N GLU A 34 3.39 -2.29 10.17
CA GLU A 34 4.60 -1.53 10.43
C GLU A 34 5.15 -0.85 9.18
N PRO A 35 5.96 0.20 9.33
CA PRO A 35 6.63 0.83 8.21
C PRO A 35 7.48 -0.16 7.39
N THR A 36 7.47 -0.03 6.07
CA THR A 36 8.29 -0.84 5.16
C THR A 36 9.72 -0.29 5.13
N VAL A 37 10.46 -0.49 6.22
CA VAL A 37 11.83 -0.02 6.38
C VAL A 37 12.69 -1.06 7.06
N VAL A 38 13.99 -1.05 6.73
CA VAL A 38 15.03 -1.93 7.27
C VAL A 38 16.24 -1.11 7.67
N ALA A 39 16.71 -1.27 8.88
CA ALA A 39 17.99 -0.73 9.34
C ALA A 39 19.09 -1.79 9.17
N ILE A 40 20.16 -1.47 8.46
CA ILE A 40 21.27 -2.37 8.13
C ILE A 40 22.57 -1.76 8.64
N ASP A 41 23.39 -2.56 9.34
CA ASP A 41 24.78 -2.20 9.62
C ASP A 41 25.61 -2.38 8.35
N THR A 42 26.18 -1.29 7.85
CA THR A 42 26.94 -1.28 6.61
C THR A 42 28.29 -1.99 6.69
N ASN A 43 28.81 -2.25 7.90
CA ASN A 43 30.09 -2.95 8.08
C ASN A 43 29.89 -4.48 8.03
N SER A 44 28.86 -5.00 8.71
CA SER A 44 28.58 -6.44 8.74
C SER A 44 27.59 -6.87 7.64
N GLY A 45 26.77 -5.93 7.16
CA GLY A 45 25.65 -6.21 6.27
C GLY A 45 24.45 -6.84 6.97
N ASP A 46 24.44 -6.90 8.30
CA ASP A 46 23.35 -7.51 9.08
C ASP A 46 22.17 -6.56 9.24
N VAL A 47 20.97 -7.16 9.35
CA VAL A 47 19.76 -6.43 9.74
C VAL A 47 19.84 -6.12 11.23
N VAL A 48 19.77 -4.84 11.57
CA VAL A 48 19.71 -4.36 12.96
C VAL A 48 18.29 -4.35 13.45
N GLU A 49 17.37 -3.79 12.66
CA GLU A 49 15.95 -3.64 12.98
C GLU A 49 15.09 -3.58 11.71
N VAL A 50 13.80 -3.87 11.86
CA VAL A 50 12.77 -3.71 10.82
C VAL A 50 11.56 -2.95 11.38
N GLY A 51 10.79 -2.33 10.49
CA GLY A 51 9.56 -1.65 10.86
C GLY A 51 9.79 -0.42 11.75
N PHE A 52 9.00 -0.24 12.82
CA PHE A 52 9.13 0.89 13.72
C PHE A 52 10.51 1.01 14.34
N GLY A 53 11.14 -0.11 14.75
CA GLY A 53 12.49 -0.09 15.32
C GLY A 53 13.52 0.47 14.33
N ALA A 54 13.40 0.14 13.05
CA ALA A 54 14.24 0.71 12.00
C ALA A 54 13.95 2.21 11.77
N LEU A 55 12.66 2.60 11.80
CA LEU A 55 12.26 4.00 11.62
C LEU A 55 12.78 4.89 12.76
N ASP A 56 12.68 4.41 14.01
CA ASP A 56 13.18 5.12 15.20
C ASP A 56 14.70 5.28 15.20
N SER A 57 15.40 4.46 14.43
CA SER A 57 16.84 4.51 14.26
C SER A 57 17.31 5.67 13.37
N VAL A 58 16.42 6.28 12.57
CA VAL A 58 16.77 7.38 11.66
C VAL A 58 17.33 8.57 12.45
N GLY A 59 18.57 8.96 12.13
CA GLY A 59 19.25 10.11 12.78
C GLY A 59 19.69 9.88 14.23
N ARG A 60 19.50 8.70 14.80
CA ARG A 60 19.83 8.35 16.19
C ARG A 60 20.89 7.26 16.33
N THR A 61 21.24 6.59 15.23
CA THR A 61 22.20 5.48 15.21
C THR A 61 23.61 5.91 14.88
N SER A 62 24.56 4.99 15.08
CA SER A 62 25.95 5.16 14.65
C SER A 62 26.01 5.39 13.13
N ARG A 63 27.14 6.00 12.66
CA ARG A 63 27.36 6.28 11.22
C ARG A 63 27.35 5.03 10.33
N HIS A 64 27.32 3.84 10.94
CA HIS A 64 27.36 2.56 10.22
C HIS A 64 25.96 1.93 10.04
N VAL A 65 24.91 2.51 10.59
CA VAL A 65 23.53 2.02 10.42
C VAL A 65 22.81 2.92 9.43
N VAL A 66 22.36 2.32 8.34
CA VAL A 66 21.60 3.00 7.28
C VAL A 66 20.20 2.40 7.19
N VAL A 67 19.20 3.26 7.09
CA VAL A 67 17.80 2.85 6.94
C VAL A 67 17.41 2.85 5.46
N PHE A 68 16.93 1.72 4.99
CA PHE A 68 16.50 1.50 3.61
C PHE A 68 14.99 1.35 3.52
N ARG A 69 14.41 1.83 2.42
CA ARG A 69 13.03 1.57 1.99
C ARG A 69 13.07 0.65 0.77
N PRO A 70 12.82 -0.66 0.93
CA PRO A 70 12.96 -1.63 -0.17
C PRO A 70 11.83 -1.58 -1.20
N PHE A 71 10.78 -0.80 -0.95
CA PHE A 71 9.63 -0.65 -1.84
C PHE A 71 9.43 0.81 -2.25
N ALA A 72 9.24 1.03 -3.55
CA ALA A 72 8.80 2.29 -4.12
C ALA A 72 7.80 2.03 -5.25
N GLN A 73 6.84 2.93 -5.44
CA GLN A 73 5.86 2.84 -6.52
C GLN A 73 5.15 1.47 -6.61
N GLY A 74 4.86 0.86 -5.45
CA GLY A 74 4.17 -0.42 -5.35
C GLY A 74 5.01 -1.66 -5.66
N THR A 75 6.32 -1.53 -5.90
CA THR A 75 7.20 -2.65 -6.25
C THR A 75 8.49 -2.65 -5.45
N THR A 76 9.19 -3.81 -5.44
CA THR A 76 10.52 -3.90 -4.85
C THR A 76 11.54 -3.15 -5.72
N VAL A 77 12.37 -2.31 -5.07
CA VAL A 77 13.50 -1.61 -5.69
C VAL A 77 14.84 -2.23 -5.33
N ASP A 78 14.86 -3.04 -4.27
CA ASP A 78 16.03 -3.80 -3.82
C ASP A 78 15.60 -5.18 -3.34
N PHE A 79 15.97 -6.19 -4.10
CA PHE A 79 15.62 -7.59 -3.86
C PHE A 79 16.18 -8.10 -2.53
N ASP A 80 17.48 -7.86 -2.27
CA ASP A 80 18.16 -8.39 -1.08
C ASP A 80 17.63 -7.73 0.19
N VAL A 81 17.39 -6.42 0.17
CA VAL A 81 16.80 -5.70 1.30
C VAL A 81 15.35 -6.14 1.52
N THR A 82 14.60 -6.43 0.45
CA THR A 82 13.24 -6.99 0.56
C THR A 82 13.25 -8.36 1.23
N ALA A 83 14.15 -9.26 0.83
CA ALA A 83 14.27 -10.57 1.46
C ALA A 83 14.66 -10.47 2.94
N ARG A 84 15.51 -9.51 3.29
CA ARG A 84 15.90 -9.22 4.69
C ARG A 84 14.73 -8.68 5.51
N LEU A 85 13.92 -7.77 4.94
CA LEU A 85 12.69 -7.28 5.58
C LEU A 85 11.76 -8.46 5.92
N ILE A 86 11.47 -9.31 4.93
CA ILE A 86 10.59 -10.47 5.12
C ILE A 86 11.16 -11.43 6.17
N SER A 87 12.48 -11.71 6.13
CA SER A 87 13.14 -12.55 7.14
C SER A 87 12.99 -11.96 8.55
N GLY A 88 13.23 -10.65 8.70
CA GLY A 88 13.07 -9.96 9.98
C GLY A 88 11.63 -10.01 10.52
N LEU A 89 10.63 -9.88 9.64
CA LEU A 89 9.23 -10.02 10.01
C LEU A 89 8.91 -11.46 10.45
N PHE A 90 9.45 -12.47 9.76
CA PHE A 90 9.28 -13.88 10.13
C PHE A 90 9.90 -14.18 11.48
N ASP A 91 11.14 -13.73 11.73
CA ASP A 91 11.84 -13.93 12.99
C ASP A 91 11.05 -13.32 14.17
N ARG A 92 10.55 -12.11 14.02
CA ARG A 92 9.70 -11.44 15.02
C ARG A 92 8.35 -12.13 15.23
N ALA A 93 7.77 -12.74 14.19
CA ALA A 93 6.54 -13.53 14.29
C ALA A 93 6.76 -14.90 14.95
N GLY A 94 8.01 -15.29 15.19
CA GLY A 94 8.38 -16.63 15.64
C GLY A 94 8.24 -17.70 14.53
N ILE A 95 8.29 -17.28 13.26
CA ILE A 95 8.21 -18.17 12.09
C ILE A 95 9.62 -18.60 11.74
N SER A 96 10.01 -19.78 12.21
CA SER A 96 11.33 -20.35 11.92
C SER A 96 11.46 -20.70 10.43
N LYS A 97 12.66 -20.52 9.87
CA LYS A 97 13.00 -21.06 8.53
C LYS A 97 12.76 -22.56 8.42
N MET A 98 12.84 -23.29 9.55
CA MET A 98 12.52 -24.71 9.62
C MET A 98 11.00 -25.00 9.58
N SER A 99 10.14 -24.03 9.86
CA SER A 99 8.69 -24.20 9.81
C SER A 99 8.16 -24.38 8.38
N ARG A 100 8.97 -23.99 7.37
CA ARG A 100 8.63 -24.11 5.96
C ARG A 100 7.24 -23.53 5.65
N ALA A 101 6.99 -22.31 6.12
CA ALA A 101 5.72 -21.63 5.97
C ALA A 101 5.29 -21.51 4.49
N ARG A 102 3.99 -21.70 4.22
CA ARG A 102 3.39 -21.25 2.96
C ARG A 102 2.99 -19.81 3.12
N VAL A 103 3.26 -19.00 2.10
CA VAL A 103 3.01 -17.56 2.12
C VAL A 103 2.04 -17.18 1.02
N VAL A 104 0.99 -16.43 1.36
CA VAL A 104 0.13 -15.75 0.42
C VAL A 104 0.47 -14.26 0.47
N MET A 105 0.80 -13.65 -0.68
CA MET A 105 1.22 -12.26 -0.74
C MET A 105 0.39 -11.47 -1.74
N SER A 106 0.12 -10.20 -1.41
CA SER A 106 -0.42 -9.23 -2.37
C SER A 106 0.63 -8.85 -3.42
N VAL A 107 0.16 -8.59 -4.61
CA VAL A 107 0.96 -7.99 -5.69
C VAL A 107 0.06 -7.02 -6.47
N PRO A 108 0.56 -5.85 -6.91
CA PRO A 108 -0.21 -4.97 -7.78
C PRO A 108 -0.69 -5.69 -9.05
N SER A 109 -1.91 -5.44 -9.50
CA SER A 109 -2.47 -6.07 -10.70
C SER A 109 -1.63 -5.81 -11.95
N LEU A 110 -1.04 -4.62 -12.04
CA LEU A 110 -0.17 -4.18 -13.13
C LEU A 110 1.33 -4.53 -12.93
N ALA A 111 1.65 -5.34 -11.93
CA ALA A 111 3.02 -5.80 -11.74
C ALA A 111 3.47 -6.66 -12.92
N THR A 112 4.66 -6.36 -13.44
CA THR A 112 5.29 -7.14 -14.50
C THR A 112 5.66 -8.55 -14.03
N ALA A 113 5.86 -9.48 -14.96
CA ALA A 113 6.30 -10.84 -14.63
C ALA A 113 7.65 -10.83 -13.87
N ILE A 114 8.53 -9.87 -14.15
CA ILE A 114 9.81 -9.72 -13.44
C ILE A 114 9.56 -9.29 -11.98
N GLU A 115 8.71 -8.31 -11.75
CA GLU A 115 8.36 -7.83 -10.40
C GLU A 115 7.68 -8.92 -9.58
N ARG A 116 6.72 -9.65 -10.16
CA ARG A 116 6.06 -10.80 -9.53
C ARG A 116 7.09 -11.88 -9.14
N ARG A 117 8.01 -12.20 -10.06
CA ARG A 117 9.07 -13.17 -9.80
C ARG A 117 10.05 -12.70 -8.72
N ALA A 118 10.45 -11.43 -8.74
CA ALA A 118 11.34 -10.85 -7.73
C ALA A 118 10.72 -10.93 -6.33
N LEU A 119 9.45 -10.55 -6.18
CA LEU A 119 8.75 -10.62 -4.90
C LEU A 119 8.63 -12.06 -4.38
N ARG A 120 8.23 -13.01 -5.26
CA ARG A 120 8.17 -14.45 -4.92
C ARG A 120 9.53 -14.98 -4.46
N GLN A 121 10.60 -14.68 -5.17
CA GLN A 121 11.95 -15.12 -4.85
C GLN A 121 12.46 -14.51 -3.55
N ALA A 122 12.17 -13.24 -3.26
CA ALA A 122 12.54 -12.60 -2.00
C ALA A 122 11.90 -13.33 -0.80
N ALA A 123 10.63 -13.70 -0.89
CA ALA A 123 9.96 -14.46 0.16
C ALA A 123 10.53 -15.88 0.31
N ILE A 124 10.89 -16.56 -0.79
CA ILE A 124 11.56 -17.86 -0.75
C ILE A 124 12.94 -17.74 -0.08
N GLN A 125 13.72 -16.71 -0.43
CA GLN A 125 15.03 -16.45 0.19
C GLN A 125 14.90 -16.16 1.68
N ALA A 126 13.82 -15.49 2.10
CA ALA A 126 13.50 -15.23 3.50
C ALA A 126 13.11 -16.50 4.30
N GLY A 127 12.85 -17.64 3.63
CA GLY A 127 12.56 -18.92 4.26
C GLY A 127 11.16 -19.49 3.98
N ALA A 128 10.36 -18.86 3.12
CA ALA A 128 9.10 -19.43 2.67
C ALA A 128 9.35 -20.72 1.85
N ARG A 129 8.51 -21.75 2.08
CA ARG A 129 8.53 -22.98 1.28
C ARG A 129 7.83 -22.81 -0.06
N GLU A 130 6.72 -22.10 -0.03
CA GLU A 130 5.82 -21.90 -1.16
C GLU A 130 5.24 -20.48 -1.07
N VAL A 131 5.14 -19.82 -2.20
CA VAL A 131 4.61 -18.44 -2.28
C VAL A 131 3.54 -18.37 -3.36
N SER A 132 2.32 -18.05 -2.95
CA SER A 132 1.20 -17.73 -3.83
C SER A 132 1.01 -16.22 -3.88
N LEU A 133 0.92 -15.66 -5.08
CA LEU A 133 0.64 -14.24 -5.27
C LEU A 133 -0.84 -14.06 -5.57
N VAL A 134 -1.47 -13.07 -4.93
CA VAL A 134 -2.84 -12.63 -5.16
C VAL A 134 -2.80 -11.18 -5.62
N GLU A 135 -3.52 -10.85 -6.66
CA GLU A 135 -3.63 -9.46 -7.11
C GLU A 135 -4.31 -8.61 -6.04
N ALA A 136 -3.71 -7.47 -5.71
CA ALA A 136 -4.17 -6.62 -4.61
C ALA A 136 -5.65 -6.22 -4.70
N PRO A 137 -6.22 -5.89 -5.90
CA PRO A 137 -7.66 -5.63 -6.01
C PRO A 137 -8.52 -6.85 -5.68
N ILE A 138 -8.10 -8.07 -6.06
CA ILE A 138 -8.83 -9.30 -5.71
C ILE A 138 -8.77 -9.54 -4.21
N ALA A 139 -7.58 -9.39 -3.60
CA ALA A 139 -7.44 -9.48 -2.15
C ALA A 139 -8.31 -8.44 -1.43
N ALA A 140 -8.35 -7.21 -1.92
CA ALA A 140 -9.20 -6.15 -1.38
C ALA A 140 -10.69 -6.51 -1.47
N ALA A 141 -11.17 -6.96 -2.63
CA ALA A 141 -12.57 -7.35 -2.80
C ALA A 141 -12.97 -8.53 -1.88
N ILE A 142 -12.08 -9.51 -1.69
CA ILE A 142 -12.28 -10.60 -0.72
C ILE A 142 -12.35 -10.06 0.71
N GLY A 143 -11.44 -9.13 1.07
CA GLY A 143 -11.44 -8.50 2.40
C GLY A 143 -12.68 -7.67 2.70
N LEU A 144 -13.29 -7.09 1.67
CA LEU A 144 -14.57 -6.38 1.73
C LEU A 144 -15.80 -7.31 1.76
N GLY A 145 -15.59 -8.63 1.60
CA GLY A 145 -16.71 -9.59 1.49
C GLY A 145 -17.51 -9.44 0.20
N MET A 146 -16.94 -8.87 -0.85
CA MET A 146 -17.60 -8.75 -2.15
C MET A 146 -17.80 -10.11 -2.82
N PRO A 147 -18.83 -10.30 -3.66
CA PRO A 147 -19.14 -11.57 -4.30
C PRO A 147 -18.23 -11.85 -5.50
N VAL A 148 -16.90 -11.96 -5.26
CA VAL A 148 -15.87 -12.05 -6.31
C VAL A 148 -16.04 -13.24 -7.24
N GLN A 149 -16.71 -14.31 -6.80
CA GLN A 149 -16.95 -15.54 -7.58
C GLN A 149 -18.18 -15.46 -8.48
N ASP A 150 -19.07 -14.52 -8.19
CA ASP A 150 -20.36 -14.41 -8.86
C ASP A 150 -20.23 -13.62 -10.18
N PRO A 151 -21.16 -13.78 -11.13
CA PRO A 151 -21.21 -13.02 -12.37
C PRO A 151 -21.75 -11.60 -12.14
N VAL A 152 -21.26 -10.91 -11.12
CA VAL A 152 -21.64 -9.56 -10.72
C VAL A 152 -20.39 -8.68 -10.70
N GLY A 153 -20.50 -7.46 -11.23
CA GLY A 153 -19.41 -6.50 -11.25
C GLY A 153 -19.13 -5.89 -9.88
N SER A 154 -17.95 -6.12 -9.33
CA SER A 154 -17.46 -5.50 -8.09
C SER A 154 -16.32 -4.52 -8.38
N ALA A 155 -16.48 -3.25 -8.06
CA ALA A 155 -15.50 -2.21 -8.34
C ALA A 155 -14.73 -1.80 -7.06
N VAL A 156 -13.40 -1.86 -7.14
CA VAL A 156 -12.50 -1.48 -6.04
C VAL A 156 -11.42 -0.53 -6.55
N THR A 157 -11.10 0.49 -5.77
CA THR A 157 -9.94 1.35 -6.02
C THR A 157 -9.01 1.33 -4.81
N ILE A 158 -7.75 1.00 -5.03
CA ILE A 158 -6.69 1.02 -4.02
C ILE A 158 -5.93 2.33 -4.13
N LEU A 159 -5.90 3.10 -3.05
CA LEU A 159 -5.15 4.36 -2.94
C LEU A 159 -3.98 4.15 -1.97
N GLY A 160 -2.87 3.64 -2.51
CA GLY A 160 -1.66 3.33 -1.75
C GLY A 160 -0.71 4.52 -1.60
N ALA A 161 0.40 4.31 -0.91
CA ALA A 161 1.43 5.34 -0.74
C ALA A 161 2.27 5.55 -2.01
N GLY A 162 2.57 4.50 -2.76
CA GLY A 162 3.44 4.59 -3.93
C GLY A 162 2.79 4.12 -5.24
N ALA A 163 1.58 3.60 -5.17
CA ALA A 163 0.80 3.19 -6.33
C ALA A 163 -0.68 3.30 -6.05
N SER A 164 -1.46 3.55 -7.09
CA SER A 164 -2.92 3.53 -7.05
C SER A 164 -3.42 2.68 -8.19
N GLU A 165 -4.47 1.89 -7.95
CA GLU A 165 -5.06 1.03 -8.97
C GLU A 165 -6.58 0.90 -8.77
N ALA A 166 -7.31 0.85 -9.88
CA ALA A 166 -8.74 0.60 -9.94
C ALA A 166 -8.98 -0.70 -10.72
N ALA A 167 -9.91 -1.51 -10.25
CA ALA A 167 -10.27 -2.76 -10.90
C ALA A 167 -11.77 -3.04 -10.81
N LEU A 168 -12.30 -3.61 -11.88
CA LEU A 168 -13.62 -4.24 -11.94
C LEU A 168 -13.42 -5.75 -11.95
N ILE A 169 -14.01 -6.41 -10.99
CA ILE A 169 -13.84 -7.84 -10.70
C ILE A 169 -15.17 -8.55 -10.94
N SER A 170 -15.12 -9.71 -11.61
CA SER A 170 -16.26 -10.61 -11.78
C SER A 170 -15.74 -12.02 -12.06
N LEU A 171 -16.48 -13.06 -11.66
CA LEU A 171 -16.17 -14.48 -11.87
C LEU A 171 -14.71 -14.84 -11.47
N GLY A 172 -14.25 -14.28 -10.37
CA GLY A 172 -12.93 -14.56 -9.80
C GLY A 172 -11.74 -13.91 -10.49
N GLY A 173 -11.95 -12.99 -11.43
CA GLY A 173 -10.89 -12.32 -12.18
C GLY A 173 -11.10 -10.82 -12.34
N ILE A 174 -10.01 -10.10 -12.65
CA ILE A 174 -10.08 -8.70 -13.04
C ILE A 174 -10.53 -8.64 -14.50
N VAL A 175 -11.68 -8.02 -14.74
CA VAL A 175 -12.25 -7.81 -16.08
C VAL A 175 -11.64 -6.59 -16.75
N THR A 176 -11.58 -5.47 -16.01
CA THR A 176 -10.88 -4.24 -16.42
C THR A 176 -10.06 -3.73 -15.27
N GLY A 177 -8.93 -3.10 -15.58
CA GLY A 177 -8.07 -2.52 -14.56
C GLY A 177 -7.24 -1.37 -15.11
N SER A 178 -7.01 -0.38 -14.29
CA SER A 178 -6.13 0.74 -14.59
C SER A 178 -5.31 1.07 -13.34
N GLY A 179 -4.07 1.51 -13.52
CA GLY A 179 -3.23 1.86 -12.38
C GLY A 179 -2.24 2.97 -12.72
N ARG A 180 -1.73 3.57 -11.67
CA ARG A 180 -0.70 4.60 -11.72
C ARG A 180 0.37 4.31 -10.68
N ARG A 181 1.62 4.53 -11.04
CA ARG A 181 2.77 4.43 -10.11
C ARG A 181 2.95 5.74 -9.35
N HIS A 182 1.87 6.21 -8.76
CA HIS A 182 1.85 7.33 -7.82
C HIS A 182 0.80 7.10 -6.74
N GLY A 183 0.95 7.80 -5.63
CA GLY A 183 0.07 7.69 -4.48
C GLY A 183 0.38 8.77 -3.46
N GLY A 184 0.22 8.46 -2.19
CA GLY A 184 0.39 9.43 -1.11
C GLY A 184 1.78 10.02 -0.99
N ASN A 185 2.83 9.29 -1.35
CA ASN A 185 4.19 9.83 -1.36
C ASN A 185 4.36 10.92 -2.42
N ASP A 186 3.62 10.83 -3.53
CA ASP A 186 3.63 11.84 -4.58
C ASP A 186 2.87 13.10 -4.16
N LEU A 187 1.80 12.93 -3.36
CA LEU A 187 1.15 14.07 -2.70
C LEU A 187 2.11 14.79 -1.76
N ASP A 188 2.86 14.04 -0.92
CA ASP A 188 3.86 14.61 -0.03
C ASP A 188 4.98 15.32 -0.81
N ALA A 189 5.47 14.71 -1.88
CA ALA A 189 6.50 15.28 -2.74
C ALA A 189 6.02 16.57 -3.44
N ALA A 190 4.76 16.63 -3.86
CA ALA A 190 4.16 17.82 -4.47
C ALA A 190 4.07 18.96 -3.47
N ILE A 191 3.63 18.72 -2.23
CA ILE A 191 3.62 19.72 -1.15
C ILE A 191 5.04 20.23 -0.88
N ALA A 192 6.00 19.32 -0.68
CA ALA A 192 7.40 19.67 -0.43
C ALA A 192 8.00 20.52 -1.56
N SER A 193 7.72 20.15 -2.82
CA SER A 193 8.16 20.90 -4.01
C SER A 193 7.59 22.30 -4.06
N LEU A 194 6.29 22.45 -3.80
CA LEU A 194 5.63 23.76 -3.84
C LEU A 194 6.10 24.66 -2.69
N LEU A 195 6.32 24.13 -1.48
CA LEU A 195 6.91 24.87 -0.37
C LEU A 195 8.32 25.36 -0.70
N ARG A 196 9.14 24.51 -1.33
CA ARG A 196 10.47 24.90 -1.78
C ARG A 196 10.43 26.02 -2.82
N GLN A 197 9.49 25.95 -3.77
CA GLN A 197 9.35 26.96 -4.83
C GLN A 197 8.81 28.30 -4.32
N ARG A 198 7.82 28.27 -3.42
CA ARG A 198 7.12 29.47 -2.96
C ARG A 198 7.80 30.15 -1.77
N HIS A 199 8.33 29.36 -0.84
CA HIS A 199 8.90 29.86 0.40
C HIS A 199 10.43 29.70 0.48
N GLY A 200 11.08 29.01 -0.48
CA GLY A 200 12.53 28.77 -0.45
C GLY A 200 12.96 27.87 0.73
N VAL A 201 12.12 26.96 1.18
CA VAL A 201 12.38 26.17 2.38
C VAL A 201 12.35 24.66 2.10
N VAL A 202 13.02 23.89 2.96
CA VAL A 202 12.95 22.45 3.06
C VAL A 202 12.28 22.10 4.37
N VAL A 203 11.23 21.31 4.29
CA VAL A 203 10.46 20.79 5.42
C VAL A 203 10.73 19.30 5.57
N ALA A 204 10.81 18.80 6.81
CA ALA A 204 11.04 17.39 7.08
C ALA A 204 9.85 16.53 6.57
N PRO A 205 10.10 15.31 6.03
CA PRO A 205 9.04 14.47 5.45
C PRO A 205 7.88 14.18 6.42
N GLY A 206 8.17 13.92 7.70
CA GLY A 206 7.12 13.69 8.70
C GLY A 206 6.24 14.92 8.95
N ILE A 207 6.78 16.15 8.81
CA ILE A 207 5.99 17.38 8.92
C ILE A 207 5.12 17.56 7.67
N ILE A 208 5.65 17.24 6.47
CA ILE A 208 4.87 17.27 5.23
C ILE A 208 3.66 16.34 5.31
N GLU A 209 3.85 15.14 5.83
CA GLU A 209 2.76 14.18 6.01
C GLU A 209 1.69 14.72 6.98
N VAL A 210 2.09 15.35 8.08
CA VAL A 210 1.17 16.01 9.03
C VAL A 210 0.41 17.14 8.35
N LEU A 211 1.10 18.02 7.59
CA LEU A 211 0.45 19.09 6.83
C LEU A 211 -0.60 18.56 5.85
N LYS A 212 -0.27 17.46 5.14
CA LYS A 212 -1.23 16.80 4.24
C LYS A 212 -2.49 16.37 4.99
N TRP A 213 -2.34 15.68 6.12
CA TRP A 213 -3.51 15.18 6.87
C TRP A 213 -4.35 16.27 7.51
N ASN A 214 -3.72 17.38 7.94
CA ASN A 214 -4.42 18.43 8.67
C ASN A 214 -5.03 19.50 7.73
N LEU A 215 -4.38 19.78 6.60
CA LEU A 215 -4.76 20.90 5.74
C LEU A 215 -5.35 20.49 4.39
N ALA A 216 -5.09 19.27 3.93
CA ALA A 216 -5.56 18.83 2.62
C ALA A 216 -7.08 18.56 2.61
N SER A 217 -7.73 19.04 1.55
CA SER A 217 -9.08 18.67 1.16
C SER A 217 -9.10 18.54 -0.37
N ALA A 218 -9.53 17.41 -0.87
CA ALA A 218 -9.58 17.17 -2.31
C ALA A 218 -10.53 18.13 -3.05
N LEU A 219 -11.52 18.70 -2.35
CA LEU A 219 -12.45 19.72 -2.86
C LEU A 219 -12.13 21.15 -2.37
N GLY A 220 -11.07 21.33 -1.59
CA GLY A 220 -10.65 22.64 -1.10
C GLY A 220 -11.49 23.19 0.06
N HIS A 221 -12.23 22.36 0.79
CA HIS A 221 -13.10 22.81 1.90
C HIS A 221 -12.36 23.33 3.13
N THR A 222 -11.02 23.23 3.17
CA THR A 222 -10.16 23.72 4.26
C THR A 222 -9.70 25.16 4.08
N HIS A 223 -10.36 25.94 3.24
CA HIS A 223 -10.01 27.34 2.99
C HIS A 223 -9.84 28.15 4.28
N GLY A 224 -8.77 28.97 4.33
CA GLY A 224 -8.46 29.83 5.44
C GLY A 224 -7.79 29.13 6.64
N SER A 225 -7.62 27.80 6.61
CA SER A 225 -6.84 27.09 7.60
C SER A 225 -5.34 27.20 7.30
N SER A 226 -4.51 27.31 8.35
CA SER A 226 -3.05 27.31 8.21
C SER A 226 -2.38 26.67 9.42
N GLU A 227 -1.13 26.22 9.22
CA GLU A 227 -0.25 25.71 10.27
C GLU A 227 1.13 26.35 10.19
N VAL A 228 1.74 26.62 11.34
CA VAL A 228 3.14 27.08 11.42
C VAL A 228 4.04 25.89 11.66
N VAL A 229 5.00 25.69 10.77
CA VAL A 229 5.91 24.55 10.82
C VAL A 229 7.37 24.99 10.81
N SER A 230 8.21 24.19 11.47
CA SER A 230 9.67 24.36 11.43
C SER A 230 10.24 23.85 10.10
N ALA A 231 11.05 24.67 9.49
CA ALA A 231 11.69 24.43 8.19
C ALA A 231 13.15 24.88 8.21
N ARG A 232 13.87 24.66 7.10
CA ARG A 232 15.20 25.22 6.84
C ARG A 232 15.20 25.97 5.53
N MET A 233 15.83 27.14 5.51
CA MET A 233 16.07 27.88 4.26
C MET A 233 16.93 27.05 3.31
N VAL A 234 16.57 27.02 2.03
CA VAL A 234 17.33 26.29 0.99
C VAL A 234 18.73 26.86 0.83
N ASP A 235 18.85 28.18 0.84
CA ASP A 235 20.10 28.88 0.50
C ASP A 235 21.12 28.88 1.65
N SER A 236 20.67 29.15 2.88
CA SER A 236 21.55 29.31 4.05
C SER A 236 21.57 28.09 4.97
N GLY A 237 20.52 27.23 4.92
CA GLY A 237 20.34 26.11 5.86
C GLY A 237 19.83 26.56 7.23
N ASP A 238 19.57 27.86 7.43
CA ASP A 238 19.11 28.38 8.71
C ASP A 238 17.71 27.85 9.08
N PRO A 239 17.45 27.58 10.36
CA PRO A 239 16.12 27.24 10.82
C PRO A 239 15.18 28.43 10.70
N VAL A 240 13.94 28.17 10.26
CA VAL A 240 12.89 29.18 10.10
C VAL A 240 11.54 28.55 10.41
N GLU A 241 10.60 29.37 10.88
CA GLU A 241 9.18 29.00 10.95
C GLU A 241 8.45 29.55 9.73
N VAL A 242 7.59 28.71 9.14
CA VAL A 242 6.81 29.06 7.95
C VAL A 242 5.35 28.75 8.21
N GLU A 243 4.49 29.72 7.95
CA GLU A 243 3.04 29.51 7.92
C GLU A 243 2.65 28.89 6.57
N VAL A 244 1.99 27.74 6.61
CA VAL A 244 1.53 26.98 5.44
C VAL A 244 0.01 26.99 5.42
N GLY A 245 -0.57 27.64 4.42
CA GLY A 245 -2.02 27.66 4.22
C GLY A 245 -2.55 26.44 3.49
N ALA A 246 -3.78 26.04 3.80
CA ALA A 246 -4.49 24.94 3.15
C ALA A 246 -4.61 25.15 1.63
N ASP A 247 -4.78 26.38 1.16
CA ASP A 247 -4.87 26.68 -0.28
C ASP A 247 -3.59 26.27 -1.03
N LEU A 248 -2.43 26.46 -0.42
CA LEU A 248 -1.15 26.03 -1.00
C LEU A 248 -1.05 24.51 -1.03
N VAL A 249 -1.46 23.83 0.05
CA VAL A 249 -1.49 22.37 0.12
C VAL A 249 -2.43 21.82 -0.95
N ASN A 250 -3.67 22.29 -1.02
CA ASN A 250 -4.66 21.81 -1.99
C ASN A 250 -4.21 22.05 -3.45
N LEU A 251 -3.58 23.20 -3.73
CA LEU A 251 -3.00 23.48 -5.04
C LEU A 251 -1.92 22.44 -5.41
N ALA A 252 -1.07 22.06 -4.46
CA ALA A 252 -0.02 21.06 -4.70
C ALA A 252 -0.59 19.69 -5.09
N LEU A 253 -1.76 19.30 -4.57
CA LEU A 253 -2.34 17.98 -4.78
C LEU A 253 -3.06 17.84 -6.14
N THR A 254 -3.39 18.92 -6.82
CA THR A 254 -4.31 18.96 -7.97
C THR A 254 -3.95 17.96 -9.07
N ASP A 255 -2.68 17.88 -9.48
CA ASP A 255 -2.25 17.01 -10.58
C ASP A 255 -2.35 15.53 -10.22
N VAL A 256 -1.97 15.15 -9.01
CA VAL A 256 -2.03 13.76 -8.54
C VAL A 256 -3.49 13.32 -8.37
N LEU A 257 -4.34 14.18 -7.82
CA LEU A 257 -5.77 13.89 -7.67
C LEU A 257 -6.45 13.73 -9.03
N ASN A 258 -6.20 14.64 -9.97
CA ASN A 258 -6.75 14.54 -11.34
C ASN A 258 -6.27 13.26 -12.06
N SER A 259 -5.00 12.89 -11.91
CA SER A 259 -4.47 11.64 -12.46
C SER A 259 -5.15 10.40 -11.86
N THR A 260 -5.49 10.45 -10.58
CA THR A 260 -6.22 9.37 -9.90
C THR A 260 -7.66 9.26 -10.41
N ILE A 261 -8.37 10.39 -10.56
CA ILE A 261 -9.72 10.39 -11.15
C ILE A 261 -9.68 9.78 -12.56
N LYS A 262 -8.73 10.24 -13.37
CA LYS A 262 -8.56 9.71 -14.75
C LYS A 262 -8.31 8.20 -14.76
N MET A 263 -7.52 7.69 -13.82
CA MET A 263 -7.27 6.25 -13.64
C MET A 263 -8.58 5.48 -13.40
N VAL A 264 -9.44 5.99 -12.50
CA VAL A 264 -10.73 5.35 -12.21
C VAL A 264 -11.64 5.42 -13.44
N GLN A 265 -11.72 6.57 -14.11
CA GLN A 265 -12.49 6.72 -15.36
C GLN A 265 -12.01 5.75 -16.46
N ASP A 266 -10.68 5.59 -16.64
CA ASP A 266 -10.11 4.66 -17.61
C ASP A 266 -10.57 3.22 -17.31
N CYS A 267 -10.53 2.79 -16.05
CA CYS A 267 -10.99 1.47 -15.62
C CYS A 267 -12.49 1.27 -15.92
N LEU A 268 -13.32 2.25 -15.63
CA LEU A 268 -14.77 2.17 -15.79
C LEU A 268 -15.19 2.26 -17.28
N SER A 269 -14.48 3.05 -18.08
CA SER A 269 -14.81 3.22 -19.51
C SER A 269 -14.58 1.96 -20.32
N ASP A 270 -13.66 1.10 -19.90
CA ASP A 270 -13.35 -0.18 -20.56
C ASP A 270 -14.28 -1.32 -20.09
N ALA A 271 -15.19 -1.05 -19.14
CA ALA A 271 -16.07 -2.05 -18.55
C ALA A 271 -17.16 -2.52 -19.52
N PRO A 272 -17.45 -3.83 -19.59
CA PRO A 272 -18.60 -4.35 -20.32
C PRO A 272 -19.91 -3.73 -19.82
N PRO A 273 -20.90 -3.48 -20.71
CA PRO A 273 -22.16 -2.79 -20.35
C PRO A 273 -22.91 -3.42 -19.16
N ASP A 274 -22.99 -4.75 -19.11
CA ASP A 274 -23.68 -5.46 -18.04
C ASP A 274 -23.03 -5.21 -16.69
N LEU A 275 -21.68 -5.29 -16.62
CA LEU A 275 -20.93 -5.03 -15.38
C LEU A 275 -20.90 -3.53 -15.01
N SER A 276 -20.99 -2.63 -16.00
CA SER A 276 -21.13 -1.20 -15.75
C SER A 276 -22.46 -0.89 -15.04
N GLN A 277 -23.53 -1.62 -15.35
CA GLN A 277 -24.79 -1.49 -14.64
C GLN A 277 -24.68 -1.95 -13.19
N ASP A 278 -23.96 -3.05 -12.93
CA ASP A 278 -23.71 -3.53 -11.56
C ASP A 278 -22.95 -2.49 -10.74
N VAL A 279 -21.90 -1.88 -11.31
CA VAL A 279 -21.13 -0.83 -10.65
C VAL A 279 -21.97 0.42 -10.41
N SER A 280 -22.85 0.78 -11.36
CA SER A 280 -23.76 1.92 -11.17
C SER A 280 -24.74 1.71 -10.03
N ALA A 281 -25.12 0.45 -9.77
CA ALA A 281 -26.04 0.08 -8.69
C ALA A 281 -25.33 -0.18 -7.35
N GLY A 282 -24.12 -0.78 -7.38
CA GLY A 282 -23.36 -1.20 -6.21
C GLY A 282 -22.32 -0.20 -5.74
N GLY A 283 -21.96 0.77 -6.57
CA GLY A 283 -20.92 1.76 -6.26
C GLY A 283 -19.50 1.25 -6.43
N LEU A 284 -18.57 2.13 -6.06
CA LEU A 284 -17.12 1.91 -6.03
C LEU A 284 -16.62 1.98 -4.59
N THR A 285 -15.81 1.03 -4.14
CA THR A 285 -15.21 1.07 -2.81
C THR A 285 -13.74 1.45 -2.87
N LEU A 286 -13.36 2.47 -2.06
CA LEU A 286 -11.98 2.90 -1.89
C LEU A 286 -11.35 2.16 -0.70
N VAL A 287 -10.11 1.69 -0.92
CA VAL A 287 -9.26 1.06 0.09
C VAL A 287 -7.85 1.64 0.01
N GLY A 288 -7.02 1.33 1.01
CA GLY A 288 -5.66 1.88 1.11
C GLY A 288 -5.59 3.13 1.98
N GLY A 289 -4.39 3.44 2.48
CA GLY A 289 -4.21 4.50 3.48
C GLY A 289 -4.68 5.89 3.04
N HIS A 290 -4.55 6.21 1.74
CA HIS A 290 -4.94 7.51 1.19
C HIS A 290 -6.42 7.62 0.79
N ALA A 291 -7.19 6.53 0.88
CA ALA A 291 -8.64 6.57 0.72
C ALA A 291 -9.33 7.51 1.73
N ARG A 292 -8.66 7.76 2.87
CA ARG A 292 -9.15 8.64 3.95
C ARG A 292 -8.79 10.12 3.78
N LEU A 293 -8.14 10.51 2.68
CA LEU A 293 -7.89 11.94 2.43
C LEU A 293 -9.23 12.67 2.36
N SER A 294 -9.31 13.82 3.04
CA SER A 294 -10.57 14.58 3.14
C SER A 294 -11.15 14.86 1.75
N ASP A 295 -12.45 14.63 1.60
CA ASP A 295 -13.27 14.87 0.39
C ASP A 295 -12.83 14.05 -0.85
N PHE A 296 -11.90 13.10 -0.72
CA PHE A 296 -11.39 12.38 -1.88
C PHE A 296 -12.44 11.44 -2.50
N ALA A 297 -13.24 10.77 -1.67
CA ALA A 297 -14.35 9.95 -2.15
C ALA A 297 -15.38 10.80 -2.93
N GLU A 298 -15.72 11.98 -2.41
CA GLU A 298 -16.66 12.90 -3.06
C GLU A 298 -16.09 13.45 -4.38
N LEU A 299 -14.79 13.75 -4.43
CA LEU A 299 -14.11 14.16 -5.65
C LEU A 299 -14.17 13.06 -6.73
N ILE A 300 -13.90 11.81 -6.36
CA ILE A 300 -13.97 10.67 -7.29
C ILE A 300 -15.44 10.44 -7.72
N ALA A 301 -16.40 10.51 -6.80
CA ALA A 301 -17.82 10.37 -7.12
C ALA A 301 -18.27 11.42 -8.12
N THR A 302 -17.89 12.67 -7.91
CA THR A 302 -18.19 13.79 -8.84
C THR A 302 -17.54 13.55 -10.22
N GLY A 303 -16.29 13.08 -10.24
CA GLY A 303 -15.55 12.85 -11.48
C GLY A 303 -16.02 11.63 -12.27
N THR A 304 -16.64 10.64 -11.63
CA THR A 304 -17.08 9.38 -12.26
C THR A 304 -18.60 9.27 -12.43
N GLY A 305 -19.39 10.02 -11.66
CA GLY A 305 -20.84 9.89 -11.60
C GLY A 305 -21.33 8.64 -10.89
N ILE A 306 -20.48 7.95 -10.13
CA ILE A 306 -20.78 6.70 -9.39
C ILE A 306 -20.70 6.96 -7.91
N GLU A 307 -21.54 6.31 -7.12
CA GLU A 307 -21.44 6.33 -5.66
C GLU A 307 -20.10 5.76 -5.20
N VAL A 308 -19.42 6.46 -4.31
CA VAL A 308 -18.08 6.09 -3.82
C VAL A 308 -18.11 5.97 -2.30
N ASN A 309 -17.74 4.80 -1.81
CA ASN A 309 -17.66 4.48 -0.39
C ASN A 309 -16.20 4.25 0.03
N VAL A 310 -15.84 4.65 1.24
CA VAL A 310 -14.53 4.35 1.84
C VAL A 310 -14.71 3.20 2.83
N ALA A 311 -13.87 2.18 2.72
CA ALA A 311 -13.89 1.06 3.67
C ALA A 311 -13.49 1.53 5.09
N ASP A 312 -14.10 0.96 6.13
CA ASP A 312 -13.85 1.33 7.53
C ASP A 312 -12.37 1.22 7.90
N ASP A 313 -11.76 0.06 7.70
CA ASP A 313 -10.35 -0.21 7.91
C ASP A 313 -9.58 -0.22 6.58
N ALA A 314 -9.75 0.82 5.77
CA ALA A 314 -9.30 0.90 4.39
C ALA A 314 -7.84 0.46 4.16
N ASP A 315 -6.96 0.70 5.11
CA ASP A 315 -5.55 0.32 5.06
C ASP A 315 -5.29 -1.16 5.42
N LEU A 316 -6.25 -1.86 6.04
CA LEU A 316 -6.13 -3.26 6.44
C LEU A 316 -6.88 -4.24 5.53
N VAL A 317 -7.75 -3.76 4.65
CA VAL A 317 -8.62 -4.59 3.81
C VAL A 317 -7.83 -5.64 3.01
N ILE A 318 -6.69 -5.28 2.42
CA ILE A 318 -5.88 -6.20 1.61
C ILE A 318 -5.35 -7.36 2.48
N ILE A 319 -4.76 -7.06 3.64
CA ILE A 319 -4.23 -8.12 4.52
C ILE A 319 -5.35 -8.98 5.11
N GLN A 320 -6.52 -8.42 5.37
CA GLN A 320 -7.71 -9.17 5.79
C GLN A 320 -8.14 -10.14 4.69
N GLY A 321 -8.19 -9.70 3.44
CA GLY A 321 -8.49 -10.56 2.30
C GLY A 321 -7.46 -11.68 2.10
N LEU A 322 -6.16 -11.37 2.20
CA LEU A 322 -5.11 -12.39 2.15
C LEU A 322 -5.22 -13.40 3.30
N GLN A 323 -5.64 -12.96 4.49
CA GLN A 323 -5.88 -13.85 5.63
C GLN A 323 -7.04 -14.80 5.36
N LEU A 324 -8.12 -14.34 4.74
CA LEU A 324 -9.23 -15.20 4.30
C LEU A 324 -8.76 -16.21 3.24
N CYS A 325 -7.89 -15.80 2.32
CA CYS A 325 -7.26 -16.70 1.35
C CYS A 325 -6.46 -17.83 2.03
N LEU A 326 -5.82 -17.59 3.18
CA LEU A 326 -5.15 -18.67 3.93
C LEU A 326 -6.12 -19.72 4.48
N ALA A 327 -7.29 -19.29 4.94
CA ALA A 327 -8.29 -20.20 5.50
C ALA A 327 -8.90 -21.12 4.43
N GLU A 328 -9.00 -20.64 3.19
CA GLU A 328 -9.67 -21.33 2.08
C GLU A 328 -8.70 -21.82 0.99
N MET A 329 -7.41 -21.99 1.29
CA MET A 329 -6.37 -22.34 0.30
C MET A 329 -6.71 -23.56 -0.57
N SER A 330 -7.55 -24.49 -0.11
CA SER A 330 -8.00 -25.64 -0.90
C SER A 330 -9.00 -25.26 -2.00
N SER A 331 -9.81 -24.22 -1.78
CA SER A 331 -10.83 -23.73 -2.71
C SER A 331 -10.26 -22.67 -3.67
N LEU A 332 -9.30 -21.89 -3.20
CA LEU A 332 -8.67 -20.78 -3.92
C LEU A 332 -7.60 -21.22 -4.92
N HIS A 333 -7.14 -22.47 -4.88
CA HIS A 333 -6.20 -23.00 -5.88
C HIS A 333 -6.68 -22.83 -7.34
N ALA A 334 -7.98 -22.73 -7.56
CA ALA A 334 -8.56 -22.47 -8.88
C ALA A 334 -8.35 -21.01 -9.32
N LEU A 335 -8.47 -20.06 -8.39
CA LEU A 335 -8.25 -18.61 -8.63
C LEU A 335 -6.76 -18.28 -8.79
N LEU A 336 -5.90 -18.89 -7.95
CA LEU A 336 -4.48 -18.62 -7.93
C LEU A 336 -3.74 -19.15 -9.17
N ARG A 337 -4.26 -20.18 -9.85
CA ARG A 337 -3.65 -20.75 -11.09
C ARG A 337 -3.73 -19.80 -12.27
N ASN A 338 -4.62 -18.80 -12.28
CA ASN A 338 -4.74 -17.84 -13.36
C ASN A 338 -3.72 -16.70 -13.26
N VAL A 339 -3.14 -16.47 -12.10
CA VAL A 339 -2.12 -15.43 -11.85
C VAL A 339 -0.72 -15.86 -12.30
N ASP A 340 -0.50 -17.16 -12.48
CA ASP A 340 0.79 -17.75 -12.87
C ASP A 340 0.96 -17.94 -14.37
N ARG A 341 -0.02 -17.54 -15.19
CA ARG A 341 0.05 -17.53 -16.66
C ARG A 341 0.19 -16.12 -17.19
#